data_8e62f875a0fb559c09c17ad64fda0809
#
_entry.id   8e62f875a0fb559c09c17ad64fda0809
#
_cell.length_a   1.000
_cell.length_b   1.000
_cell.length_c   1.000
_cell.angle_alpha   90.00
_cell.angle_beta   90.00
_cell.angle_gamma   90.00
#
_symmetry.space_group_name_H-M   'P 1'
#
loop_
_entity.id
_entity.type
_entity.pdbx_description
1 polymer ?
#
loop_
_entity_poly.entity_id
_entity_poly.type
_entity_poly.pdbx_seq_one_letter_code
_entity_poly.pdbx_strand_id
1 'polypeptide(L)'
;MFRKPSFKGEINMTYHHTGIPIFEKKEGMAFIEPLKVWVTDAGASPYKTEWLYFEPDSPMAAAVQEETHVAYVVEDIAEAVKGKSVLWPICEPMPGLKIAFIYDEGMPIELMQVG
;
A
#
# COMPACT_ATOMS: atom_id res chain seq x y z
N MET A 1 7.18 -29.37 11.30
CA MET A 1 7.75 -28.48 10.28
C MET A 1 6.70 -28.11 9.26
N PHE A 2 6.59 -26.85 8.96
CA PHE A 2 5.63 -26.37 7.97
C PHE A 2 6.24 -26.38 6.58
N ARG A 3 5.44 -26.82 5.64
CA ARG A 3 5.80 -26.75 4.25
C ARG A 3 4.99 -25.65 3.60
N LYS A 4 5.66 -24.74 2.90
CA LYS A 4 4.97 -23.69 2.16
C LYS A 4 4.14 -24.32 1.05
N PRO A 5 2.83 -24.03 0.98
CA PRO A 5 2.02 -24.56 -0.10
C PRO A 5 2.42 -23.94 -1.44
N SER A 6 2.23 -24.71 -2.49
CA SER A 6 2.49 -24.28 -3.84
C SER A 6 1.15 -24.06 -4.54
N PHE A 7 0.93 -22.86 -5.05
CA PHE A 7 -0.31 -22.50 -5.72
C PHE A 7 -0.02 -22.18 -7.18
N LYS A 8 -0.70 -22.82 -8.09
CA LYS A 8 -0.62 -22.49 -9.50
C LYS A 8 -1.23 -21.12 -9.73
N GLY A 9 -0.54 -20.29 -10.49
CA GLY A 9 -1.01 -18.93 -10.76
C GLY A 9 -0.79 -17.97 -9.61
N GLU A 10 -0.02 -18.40 -8.60
CA GLU A 10 0.36 -17.53 -7.49
C GLU A 10 1.16 -16.34 -8.02
N ILE A 11 0.78 -15.13 -7.59
CA ILE A 11 1.51 -13.93 -7.93
C ILE A 11 2.68 -13.79 -6.96
N ASN A 12 3.87 -13.60 -7.50
CA ASN A 12 5.04 -13.34 -6.68
C ASN A 12 4.93 -11.98 -6.04
N MET A 13 4.93 -11.97 -4.72
CA MET A 13 4.81 -10.74 -3.95
C MET A 13 5.91 -10.69 -2.91
N THR A 14 6.52 -9.52 -2.77
CA THR A 14 7.53 -9.29 -1.76
C THR A 14 7.02 -8.24 -0.79
N TYR A 15 6.99 -8.56 0.49
CA TYR A 15 6.58 -7.62 1.52
C TYR A 15 7.43 -6.35 1.44
N HIS A 16 6.79 -5.19 1.48
CA HIS A 16 7.47 -3.91 1.45
C HIS A 16 7.32 -3.15 2.76
N HIS A 17 6.10 -2.95 3.21
CA HIS A 17 5.87 -2.21 4.45
C HIS A 17 4.46 -2.45 4.98
N THR A 18 4.25 -2.01 6.22
CA THR A 18 2.93 -1.96 6.84
C THR A 18 2.58 -0.50 7.07
N GLY A 19 1.44 -0.08 6.56
CA GLY A 19 0.96 1.30 6.68
C GLY A 19 -0.07 1.43 7.78
N ILE A 20 0.16 2.36 8.70
CA ILE A 20 -0.71 2.58 9.84
C ILE A 20 -1.23 4.03 9.81
N PRO A 21 -2.54 4.24 9.63
CA PRO A 21 -3.10 5.59 9.65
C PRO A 21 -3.04 6.18 11.07
N ILE A 22 -2.71 7.47 11.13
CA ILE A 22 -2.72 8.24 12.38
C ILE A 22 -3.51 9.52 12.16
N PHE A 23 -3.94 10.14 13.26
CA PHE A 23 -4.82 11.31 13.19
C PHE A 23 -4.12 12.61 13.58
N GLU A 24 -2.83 12.55 13.87
CA GLU A 24 -1.98 13.72 14.11
C GLU A 24 -0.69 13.55 13.34
N LYS A 25 -0.24 14.63 12.68
CA LYS A 25 1.01 14.57 11.91
C LYS A 25 2.20 14.35 12.82
N LYS A 26 3.15 13.55 12.33
CA LYS A 26 4.46 13.37 12.95
C LYS A 26 5.48 14.28 12.27
N GLU A 27 6.55 14.60 12.97
CA GLU A 27 7.67 15.32 12.36
C GLU A 27 8.34 14.45 11.30
N GLY A 28 8.89 15.10 10.30
CA GLY A 28 9.65 14.41 9.25
C GLY A 28 8.83 13.70 8.20
N MET A 29 7.53 13.93 8.17
CA MET A 29 6.67 13.34 7.14
C MET A 29 6.83 14.06 5.81
N ALA A 30 6.76 13.29 4.72
CA ALA A 30 6.73 13.81 3.36
C ALA A 30 5.31 13.77 2.81
N PHE A 31 4.96 14.80 2.04
CA PHE A 31 3.61 14.91 1.45
C PHE A 31 3.57 14.33 0.05
N ILE A 32 2.59 13.48 -0.19
CA ILE A 32 2.33 12.90 -1.50
C ILE A 32 1.10 13.59 -2.08
N GLU A 33 1.32 14.57 -2.95
CA GLU A 33 0.28 15.45 -3.45
C GLU A 33 -0.93 14.74 -4.08
N PRO A 34 -0.74 13.79 -5.02
CA PRO A 34 -1.91 13.17 -5.67
C PRO A 34 -2.84 12.44 -4.69
N LEU A 35 -2.32 11.96 -3.59
CA LEU A 35 -3.08 11.18 -2.60
C LEU A 35 -3.47 12.02 -1.39
N LYS A 36 -2.90 13.22 -1.27
CA LYS A 36 -3.10 14.12 -0.13
C LYS A 36 -2.86 13.42 1.19
N VAL A 37 -1.70 12.78 1.28
CA VAL A 37 -1.29 12.03 2.47
C VAL A 37 0.15 12.38 2.83
N TRP A 38 0.41 12.45 4.12
CA TRP A 38 1.75 12.63 4.68
C TRP A 38 2.22 11.28 5.18
N VAL A 39 3.45 10.91 4.86
CA VAL A 39 3.99 9.59 5.21
C VAL A 39 5.38 9.70 5.85
N THR A 40 5.67 8.74 6.73
CA THR A 40 7.04 8.56 7.22
C THR A 40 7.78 7.61 6.28
N ASP A 41 9.09 7.51 6.45
CA ASP A 41 9.92 6.61 5.67
C ASP A 41 9.94 5.21 6.31
N ALA A 42 9.27 4.26 5.68
CA ALA A 42 9.25 2.88 6.15
C ALA A 42 10.65 2.26 6.17
N GLY A 43 11.53 2.71 5.26
CA GLY A 43 12.91 2.21 5.22
C GLY A 43 13.72 2.56 6.46
N ALA A 44 13.32 3.62 7.19
CA ALA A 44 13.98 4.02 8.43
C ALA A 44 13.45 3.26 9.65
N SER A 45 12.39 2.48 9.48
CA SER A 45 11.80 1.69 10.57
C SER A 45 12.36 0.27 10.57
N PRO A 46 12.76 -0.27 11.73
CA PRO A 46 13.24 -1.66 11.79
C PRO A 46 12.16 -2.68 11.42
N TYR A 47 10.90 -2.29 11.52
CA TYR A 47 9.76 -3.17 11.20
C TYR A 47 9.10 -2.80 9.89
N LYS A 48 9.69 -1.87 9.12
CA LYS A 48 9.10 -1.39 7.86
C LYS A 48 7.72 -0.79 8.07
N THR A 49 7.55 -0.03 9.14
CA THR A 49 6.30 0.66 9.44
C THR A 49 6.29 2.03 8.79
N GLU A 50 5.22 2.31 8.04
CA GLU A 50 4.96 3.62 7.47
C GLU A 50 3.74 4.21 8.19
N TRP A 51 3.91 5.38 8.79
CA TRP A 51 2.79 6.09 9.41
C TRP A 51 2.20 7.03 8.37
N LEU A 52 0.87 7.09 8.28
CA LEU A 52 0.18 7.91 7.29
C LEU A 52 -0.78 8.87 7.98
N TYR A 53 -0.71 10.13 7.58
CA TYR A 53 -1.67 11.13 7.99
C TYR A 53 -2.37 11.66 6.74
N PHE A 54 -3.67 11.43 6.63
CA PHE A 54 -4.46 11.87 5.47
C PHE A 54 -5.01 13.25 5.71
N GLU A 55 -4.85 14.14 4.73
CA GLU A 55 -5.51 15.44 4.77
C GLU A 55 -7.03 15.24 4.74
N PRO A 56 -7.80 16.19 5.31
CA PRO A 56 -9.26 16.05 5.33
C PRO A 56 -9.90 15.90 3.95
N ASP A 57 -9.26 16.45 2.91
CA ASP A 57 -9.74 16.38 1.54
C ASP A 57 -9.07 15.31 0.70
N SER A 58 -8.39 14.35 1.33
CA SER A 58 -7.77 13.25 0.60
C SER A 58 -8.81 12.47 -0.20
N PRO A 59 -8.53 12.14 -1.48
CA PRO A 59 -9.46 11.38 -2.31
C PRO A 59 -9.43 9.89 -2.05
N MET A 60 -8.55 9.41 -1.17
CA MET A 60 -8.39 7.99 -0.93
C MET A 60 -9.66 7.37 -0.34
N ALA A 61 -9.88 6.08 -0.62
CA ALA A 61 -11.00 5.34 -0.08
C ALA A 61 -10.97 5.33 1.46
N ALA A 62 -12.14 5.35 2.08
CA ALA A 62 -12.25 5.37 3.54
C ALA A 62 -11.49 4.23 4.20
N ALA A 63 -11.56 3.03 3.65
CA ALA A 63 -10.84 1.88 4.22
C ALA A 63 -9.33 2.12 4.27
N VAL A 64 -8.76 2.78 3.24
CA VAL A 64 -7.34 3.10 3.21
C VAL A 64 -6.99 4.14 4.26
N GLN A 65 -7.89 5.10 4.49
CA GLN A 65 -7.65 6.17 5.47
C GLN A 65 -7.81 5.71 6.91
N GLU A 66 -8.60 4.66 7.14
CA GLU A 66 -9.01 4.26 8.50
C GLU A 66 -8.38 2.96 8.99
N GLU A 67 -7.93 2.10 8.08
CA GLU A 67 -7.45 0.77 8.44
C GLU A 67 -5.97 0.61 8.14
N THR A 68 -5.31 -0.23 8.93
CA THR A 68 -3.93 -0.63 8.64
C THR A 68 -3.90 -1.42 7.34
N HIS A 69 -2.91 -1.16 6.51
CA HIS A 69 -2.71 -1.93 5.28
C HIS A 69 -1.31 -2.52 5.22
N VAL A 70 -1.17 -3.58 4.43
CA VAL A 70 0.14 -4.19 4.15
C VAL A 70 0.44 -3.98 2.66
N ALA A 71 1.68 -3.59 2.37
CA ALA A 71 2.11 -3.32 1.00
C ALA A 71 3.06 -4.39 0.49
N TYR A 72 2.84 -4.80 -0.74
CA TYR A 72 3.66 -5.80 -1.42
C TYR A 72 4.12 -5.28 -2.77
N VAL A 73 5.37 -5.55 -3.11
CA VAL A 73 5.89 -5.30 -4.46
C VAL A 73 5.54 -6.50 -5.33
N VAL A 74 4.99 -6.22 -6.51
CA VAL A 74 4.62 -7.23 -7.50
C VAL A 74 5.31 -6.92 -8.82
N GLU A 75 5.48 -7.94 -9.67
CA GLU A 75 6.10 -7.76 -10.98
C GLU A 75 5.18 -7.06 -11.97
N ASP A 76 3.88 -7.39 -11.93
CA ASP A 76 2.89 -6.86 -12.87
C ASP A 76 1.62 -6.51 -12.10
N ILE A 77 1.46 -5.23 -11.81
CA ILE A 77 0.34 -4.75 -11.00
C ILE A 77 -0.99 -4.91 -11.76
N ALA A 78 -0.99 -4.80 -13.07
CA ALA A 78 -2.20 -4.99 -13.86
C ALA A 78 -2.74 -6.41 -13.71
N GLU A 79 -1.84 -7.39 -13.68
CA GLU A 79 -2.23 -8.79 -13.44
C GLU A 79 -2.67 -8.99 -11.98
N ALA A 80 -1.96 -8.36 -11.05
CA ALA A 80 -2.20 -8.55 -9.62
C ALA A 80 -3.58 -8.06 -9.18
N VAL A 81 -4.14 -7.03 -9.84
CA VAL A 81 -5.46 -6.49 -9.46
C VAL A 81 -6.62 -7.22 -10.12
N LYS A 82 -6.37 -8.08 -11.10
CA LYS A 82 -7.45 -8.79 -11.80
C LYS A 82 -8.28 -9.62 -10.85
N GLY A 83 -9.60 -9.48 -10.94
CA GLY A 83 -10.52 -10.22 -10.09
C GLY A 83 -10.58 -9.78 -8.64
N LYS A 84 -9.88 -8.71 -8.29
CA LYS A 84 -9.86 -8.19 -6.92
C LYS A 84 -10.81 -7.01 -6.75
N SER A 85 -11.22 -6.78 -5.52
CA SER A 85 -12.03 -5.62 -5.17
C SER A 85 -11.10 -4.41 -5.05
N VAL A 86 -11.20 -3.47 -5.97
CA VAL A 86 -10.28 -2.33 -6.03
C VAL A 86 -10.79 -1.17 -5.18
N LEU A 87 -9.98 -0.75 -4.22
CA LEU A 87 -10.26 0.43 -3.40
C LEU A 87 -9.71 1.70 -4.06
N TRP A 88 -8.56 1.58 -4.69
CA TRP A 88 -7.92 2.69 -5.40
C TRP A 88 -7.27 2.14 -6.65
N PRO A 89 -7.61 2.66 -7.82
CA PRO A 89 -7.11 2.10 -9.09
C PRO A 89 -5.62 2.37 -9.26
N ILE A 90 -5.01 1.62 -10.19
CA ILE A 90 -3.60 1.78 -10.51
C ILE A 90 -3.32 3.24 -10.85
N CYS A 91 -2.34 3.82 -10.18
CA CYS A 91 -1.87 5.16 -10.44
C CYS A 91 -0.37 5.24 -10.24
N GLU A 92 0.22 6.34 -10.66
CA GLU A 92 1.66 6.56 -10.53
C GLU A 92 1.87 7.85 -9.71
N PRO A 93 1.88 7.75 -8.36
CA PRO A 93 1.96 8.94 -7.52
C PRO A 93 3.31 9.65 -7.59
N MET A 94 4.34 8.95 -8.07
CA MET A 94 5.63 9.52 -8.36
C MET A 94 6.28 8.73 -9.49
N PRO A 95 7.20 9.33 -10.26
CA PRO A 95 7.81 8.65 -11.40
C PRO A 95 8.42 7.30 -11.02
N GLY A 96 8.11 6.27 -11.81
CA GLY A 96 8.66 4.95 -11.61
C GLY A 96 7.99 4.10 -10.54
N LEU A 97 6.93 4.60 -9.91
CA LEU A 97 6.20 3.84 -8.91
C LEU A 97 4.71 3.79 -9.24
N LYS A 98 4.21 2.60 -9.53
CA LYS A 98 2.77 2.37 -9.68
C LYS A 98 2.24 1.74 -8.42
N ILE A 99 1.07 2.18 -7.98
CA ILE A 99 0.39 1.60 -6.82
C ILE A 99 -1.07 1.37 -7.13
N ALA A 100 -1.67 0.47 -6.37
CA ALA A 100 -3.12 0.26 -6.31
C ALA A 100 -3.45 -0.25 -4.91
N PHE A 101 -4.67 -0.02 -4.46
CA PHE A 101 -5.16 -0.61 -3.23
C PHE A 101 -6.32 -1.53 -3.56
N ILE A 102 -6.28 -2.74 -3.00
CA ILE A 102 -7.37 -3.71 -3.10
C ILE A 102 -7.86 -4.05 -1.70
N TYR A 103 -9.06 -4.62 -1.63
CA TYR A 103 -9.59 -5.17 -0.39
C TYR A 103 -9.64 -6.68 -0.55
N ASP A 104 -8.88 -7.39 0.25
CA ASP A 104 -8.82 -8.84 0.16
C ASP A 104 -8.57 -9.43 1.55
N GLU A 105 -9.17 -10.57 1.82
CA GLU A 105 -9.07 -11.24 3.12
C GLU A 105 -9.40 -10.34 4.30
N GLY A 106 -10.34 -9.42 4.09
CA GLY A 106 -10.84 -8.55 5.16
C GLY A 106 -9.94 -7.37 5.49
N MET A 107 -9.01 -7.00 4.62
CA MET A 107 -8.10 -5.88 4.88
C MET A 107 -7.70 -5.16 3.59
N PRO A 108 -7.35 -3.87 3.71
CA PRO A 108 -6.75 -3.17 2.57
C PRO A 108 -5.34 -3.69 2.32
N ILE A 109 -5.01 -3.88 1.06
CA ILE A 109 -3.67 -4.31 0.64
C ILE A 109 -3.20 -3.35 -0.45
N GLU A 110 -1.99 -2.83 -0.28
CA GLU A 110 -1.36 -2.01 -1.30
C GLU A 110 -0.49 -2.87 -2.19
N LEU A 111 -0.67 -2.74 -3.50
CA LEU A 111 0.18 -3.39 -4.48
C LEU A 111 1.07 -2.32 -5.10
N MET A 112 2.35 -2.64 -5.26
CA MET A 112 3.35 -1.71 -5.75
C MET A 112 4.13 -2.35 -6.89
N GLN A 113 4.37 -1.57 -7.95
CA GLN A 113 5.25 -2.00 -9.03
C GLN A 113 6.30 -0.92 -9.24
N VAL A 114 7.56 -1.29 -9.10
CA VAL A 114 8.71 -0.39 -9.20
C VAL A 114 9.38 -0.57 -10.56
N GLY A 115 9.74 0.54 -11.20
CA GLY A 115 10.46 0.48 -12.46
C GLY A 115 9.77 1.07 -13.65
#